data_b85f468e3162a4f631c3e8470a8d0258
#
_entry.id   b85f468e3162a4f631c3e8470a8d0258
#
_cell.length_a   1.000
_cell.length_b   1.000
_cell.length_c   1.000
_cell.angle_alpha   90.00
_cell.angle_beta   90.00
_cell.angle_gamma   90.00
#
_symmetry.space_group_name_H-M   'P 1'
#
loop_
_entity.id
_entity.type
_entity.pdbx_description
1 polymer ?
#
loop_
_entity_poly.entity_id
_entity_poly.type
_entity_poly.pdbx_seq_one_letter_code
_entity_poly.pdbx_strand_id
1 'polypeptide(L)'
;MSTARTTAPAKTSAPAAKSAPAATSPRSRRDNIHGWAFSAPFLVFFLLFLVWPMISGAIMSLTGKSLTGANSGIIGLANYAEAFADADMWRSLGNTLYFTLISTVPLVVIALALAALVNMGLPAQWLWRLSFFSPFLLASTVVSLFFAWMYNPELGLFNDLLAKVGIPPVAWLNDPAVAMWAVVIATVWWTIGFNFLLYLAALQNIPQQHYEAASLDGAGGWRQFFSISLPQLGPTTVMIVILQILASLKVFDQIYQMTEGGPGGATRSIVQYIFEAGFTGYRLGYSAAISYIFFGLILLIALAQVFATRKRSA
;
A
#
# COMPACT_ATOMS: atom_id res chain seq x y z
N MET A 1 -69.77 60.50 -3.40
CA MET A 1 -68.78 60.26 -4.48
C MET A 1 -68.30 58.88 -4.33
N SER A 2 -68.67 58.00 -5.25
CA SER A 2 -68.47 56.53 -5.27
C SER A 2 -67.10 56.20 -5.78
N THR A 3 -66.37 55.38 -5.06
CA THR A 3 -65.14 54.75 -5.55
C THR A 3 -65.37 53.26 -5.78
N ALA A 4 -65.44 52.90 -7.07
CA ALA A 4 -65.57 51.53 -7.53
C ALA A 4 -64.31 50.74 -7.25
N ARG A 5 -64.41 49.59 -6.53
CA ARG A 5 -63.41 48.58 -6.43
C ARG A 5 -63.45 47.66 -7.65
N THR A 6 -62.42 47.70 -8.46
CA THR A 6 -62.21 46.76 -9.56
C THR A 6 -61.58 45.49 -8.99
N THR A 7 -62.37 44.41 -9.06
CA THR A 7 -61.85 43.04 -8.71
C THR A 7 -61.14 42.42 -9.94
N ALA A 8 -59.85 42.11 -9.80
CA ALA A 8 -59.10 41.36 -10.81
C ALA A 8 -59.47 39.87 -10.78
N PRO A 9 -59.56 39.19 -11.94
CA PRO A 9 -59.89 37.76 -11.98
C PRO A 9 -58.70 36.88 -11.52
N ALA A 10 -59.05 35.85 -10.74
CA ALA A 10 -58.13 34.83 -10.28
C ALA A 10 -57.57 34.06 -11.47
N LYS A 11 -56.25 34.01 -11.55
CA LYS A 11 -55.48 33.11 -12.46
C LYS A 11 -55.62 31.68 -11.97
N THR A 12 -56.38 30.88 -12.70
CA THR A 12 -56.44 29.42 -12.58
C THR A 12 -55.08 28.86 -12.91
N SER A 13 -54.39 28.27 -11.90
CA SER A 13 -53.12 27.54 -12.10
C SER A 13 -53.43 26.21 -12.82
N ALA A 14 -52.93 26.07 -14.03
CA ALA A 14 -52.92 24.79 -14.75
C ALA A 14 -52.09 23.74 -13.97
N PRO A 15 -52.52 22.47 -13.92
CA PRO A 15 -51.77 21.42 -13.26
C PRO A 15 -50.44 21.19 -13.99
N ALA A 16 -49.31 21.15 -13.23
CA ALA A 16 -48.00 20.86 -13.74
C ALA A 16 -47.98 19.48 -14.42
N ALA A 17 -47.75 19.48 -15.72
CA ALA A 17 -47.54 18.26 -16.48
C ALA A 17 -46.34 17.49 -15.88
N LYS A 18 -46.60 16.28 -15.36
CA LYS A 18 -45.56 15.35 -14.95
C LYS A 18 -44.66 15.10 -16.17
N SER A 19 -43.40 15.56 -16.10
CA SER A 19 -42.37 15.23 -17.08
C SER A 19 -42.22 13.71 -17.14
N ALA A 20 -42.60 13.11 -18.27
CA ALA A 20 -42.34 11.71 -18.53
C ALA A 20 -40.82 11.43 -18.41
N PRO A 21 -40.43 10.30 -17.82
CA PRO A 21 -39.01 9.93 -17.76
C PRO A 21 -38.47 9.85 -19.20
N ALA A 22 -37.37 10.57 -19.45
CA ALA A 22 -36.72 10.57 -20.75
C ALA A 22 -36.42 9.12 -21.15
N ALA A 23 -37.07 8.66 -22.23
CA ALA A 23 -36.82 7.35 -22.82
C ALA A 23 -35.32 7.28 -23.17
N THR A 24 -34.59 6.41 -22.49
CA THR A 24 -33.19 6.09 -22.83
C THR A 24 -33.22 5.51 -24.24
N SER A 25 -32.77 6.29 -25.22
CA SER A 25 -32.62 5.82 -26.59
C SER A 25 -31.77 4.56 -26.60
N PRO A 26 -32.12 3.49 -27.34
CA PRO A 26 -31.28 2.30 -27.45
C PRO A 26 -29.93 2.76 -28.01
N ARG A 27 -28.85 2.56 -27.19
CA ARG A 27 -27.47 2.85 -27.60
C ARG A 27 -27.22 2.19 -28.95
N SER A 28 -26.94 3.00 -29.96
CA SER A 28 -26.74 2.53 -31.32
C SER A 28 -25.53 1.57 -31.34
N ARG A 29 -25.59 0.52 -32.17
CA ARG A 29 -24.49 -0.41 -32.37
C ARG A 29 -23.20 0.32 -32.78
N ARG A 30 -23.29 1.46 -33.41
CA ARG A 30 -22.18 2.36 -33.77
C ARG A 30 -21.51 2.97 -32.54
N ASP A 31 -22.25 3.40 -31.50
CA ASP A 31 -21.69 3.99 -30.29
C ASP A 31 -20.86 2.95 -29.52
N ASN A 32 -21.28 1.69 -29.56
CA ASN A 32 -20.51 0.59 -28.98
C ASN A 32 -19.21 0.33 -29.73
N ILE A 33 -19.21 0.40 -31.09
CA ILE A 33 -17.98 0.18 -31.89
C ILE A 33 -16.97 1.29 -31.62
N HIS A 34 -17.39 2.56 -31.56
CA HIS A 34 -16.49 3.66 -31.21
C HIS A 34 -15.94 3.53 -29.79
N GLY A 35 -16.76 3.10 -28.83
CA GLY A 35 -16.31 2.82 -27.47
C GLY A 35 -15.25 1.71 -27.41
N TRP A 36 -15.45 0.61 -28.13
CA TRP A 36 -14.47 -0.47 -28.22
C TRP A 36 -13.20 -0.04 -28.93
N ALA A 37 -13.30 0.72 -30.03
CA ALA A 37 -12.16 1.22 -30.77
C ALA A 37 -11.28 2.17 -29.92
N PHE A 38 -11.91 3.00 -29.09
CA PHE A 38 -11.21 3.88 -28.17
C PHE A 38 -10.52 3.12 -27.01
N SER A 39 -11.14 2.03 -26.53
CA SER A 39 -10.56 1.19 -25.47
C SER A 39 -9.56 0.16 -26.00
N ALA A 40 -9.54 -0.12 -27.32
CA ALA A 40 -8.72 -1.17 -27.92
C ALA A 40 -7.22 -1.03 -27.63
N PRO A 41 -6.58 0.15 -27.75
CA PRO A 41 -5.16 0.29 -27.45
C PRO A 41 -4.84 -0.14 -26.00
N PHE A 42 -5.62 0.34 -25.03
CA PHE A 42 -5.47 -0.05 -23.63
C PHE A 42 -5.64 -1.57 -23.47
N LEU A 43 -6.68 -2.16 -24.04
CA LEU A 43 -6.96 -3.60 -23.93
C LEU A 43 -5.83 -4.44 -24.54
N VAL A 44 -5.27 -4.03 -25.69
CA VAL A 44 -4.15 -4.73 -26.31
C VAL A 44 -2.93 -4.74 -25.39
N PHE A 45 -2.53 -3.58 -24.84
CA PHE A 45 -1.42 -3.51 -23.91
C PHE A 45 -1.70 -4.28 -22.62
N PHE A 46 -2.90 -4.19 -22.07
CA PHE A 46 -3.31 -4.93 -20.89
C PHE A 46 -3.21 -6.45 -21.10
N LEU A 47 -3.74 -6.96 -22.22
CA LEU A 47 -3.70 -8.39 -22.55
C LEU A 47 -2.26 -8.85 -22.81
N LEU A 48 -1.47 -8.07 -23.54
CA LEU A 48 -0.10 -8.45 -23.93
C LEU A 48 0.87 -8.38 -22.74
N PHE A 49 0.82 -7.34 -21.93
CA PHE A 49 1.83 -7.11 -20.89
C PHE A 49 1.42 -7.55 -19.51
N LEU A 50 0.13 -7.81 -19.25
CA LEU A 50 -0.33 -8.26 -17.95
C LEU A 50 -0.93 -9.67 -18.02
N VAL A 51 -1.91 -9.90 -18.88
CA VAL A 51 -2.62 -11.18 -18.91
C VAL A 51 -1.75 -12.29 -19.50
N TRP A 52 -1.05 -12.00 -20.61
CA TRP A 52 -0.17 -13.00 -21.25
C TRP A 52 0.98 -13.48 -20.33
N PRO A 53 1.77 -12.61 -19.66
CA PRO A 53 2.77 -13.07 -18.70
C PRO A 53 2.19 -13.85 -17.52
N MET A 54 1.01 -13.49 -17.04
CA MET A 54 0.32 -14.29 -16.02
C MET A 54 0.01 -15.69 -16.52
N ILE A 55 -0.64 -15.84 -17.67
CA ILE A 55 -0.94 -17.17 -18.23
C ILE A 55 0.35 -17.96 -18.49
N SER A 56 1.36 -17.33 -19.10
CA SER A 56 2.65 -17.96 -19.38
C SER A 56 3.36 -18.42 -18.11
N GLY A 57 3.32 -17.62 -17.04
CA GLY A 57 3.85 -17.97 -15.73
C GLY A 57 3.10 -19.14 -15.10
N ALA A 58 1.75 -19.17 -15.21
CA ALA A 58 0.95 -20.29 -14.75
C ALA A 58 1.29 -21.60 -15.47
N ILE A 59 1.45 -21.55 -16.78
CA ILE A 59 1.90 -22.71 -17.55
C ILE A 59 3.30 -23.12 -17.13
N MET A 60 4.22 -22.14 -16.98
CA MET A 60 5.60 -22.40 -16.58
C MET A 60 5.71 -23.05 -15.20
N SER A 61 4.82 -22.71 -14.26
CA SER A 61 4.79 -23.32 -12.93
C SER A 61 4.51 -24.83 -12.94
N LEU A 62 3.89 -25.32 -14.02
CA LEU A 62 3.59 -26.76 -14.24
C LEU A 62 4.69 -27.48 -15.03
N THR A 63 5.81 -26.82 -15.32
CA THR A 63 6.92 -27.36 -16.11
C THR A 63 8.20 -27.42 -15.30
N GLY A 64 9.10 -28.33 -15.67
CA GLY A 64 10.48 -28.38 -15.14
C GLY A 64 11.42 -27.39 -15.81
N LYS A 65 10.94 -26.24 -16.27
CA LYS A 65 11.72 -25.27 -17.05
C LYS A 65 12.87 -24.67 -16.24
N SER A 66 14.07 -24.73 -16.83
CA SER A 66 15.28 -24.12 -16.29
C SER A 66 15.83 -23.06 -17.24
N LEU A 67 16.54 -22.06 -16.70
CA LEU A 67 17.29 -21.09 -17.48
C LEU A 67 18.44 -21.72 -18.27
N THR A 68 18.98 -22.85 -17.80
CA THR A 68 20.07 -23.59 -18.48
C THR A 68 19.59 -24.39 -19.70
N GLY A 69 18.28 -24.35 -20.00
CA GLY A 69 17.69 -25.14 -21.10
C GLY A 69 17.50 -26.63 -20.79
N ALA A 70 17.94 -27.09 -19.61
CA ALA A 70 17.71 -28.45 -19.19
C ALA A 70 16.23 -28.65 -18.81
N ASN A 71 15.66 -29.72 -19.30
CA ASN A 71 14.34 -30.27 -18.98
C ASN A 71 13.17 -29.24 -18.94
N SER A 72 12.45 -29.12 -20.01
CA SER A 72 11.30 -28.22 -20.13
C SER A 72 9.95 -28.95 -20.22
N GLY A 73 9.91 -30.23 -19.89
CA GLY A 73 8.68 -31.02 -19.93
C GLY A 73 7.64 -30.58 -18.90
N ILE A 74 6.38 -30.94 -19.17
CA ILE A 74 5.28 -30.76 -18.21
C ILE A 74 5.47 -31.78 -17.08
N ILE A 75 5.61 -31.28 -15.84
CA ILE A 75 5.77 -32.08 -14.62
C ILE A 75 4.54 -32.00 -13.70
N GLY A 76 3.47 -31.32 -14.16
CA GLY A 76 2.25 -31.16 -13.40
C GLY A 76 2.45 -30.38 -12.11
N LEU A 77 1.95 -30.89 -10.99
CA LEU A 77 1.99 -30.20 -9.70
C LEU A 77 3.27 -30.49 -8.87
N ALA A 78 4.30 -31.12 -9.44
CA ALA A 78 5.52 -31.49 -8.71
C ALA A 78 6.22 -30.27 -8.07
N ASN A 79 6.30 -29.13 -8.79
CA ASN A 79 6.84 -27.88 -8.22
C ASN A 79 6.07 -27.38 -7.01
N TYR A 80 4.74 -27.53 -7.01
CA TYR A 80 3.90 -27.13 -5.88
C TYR A 80 4.10 -28.07 -4.68
N ALA A 81 4.16 -29.38 -4.93
CA ALA A 81 4.42 -30.36 -3.87
C ALA A 81 5.80 -30.12 -3.21
N GLU A 82 6.81 -29.85 -4.03
CA GLU A 82 8.14 -29.46 -3.54
C GLU A 82 8.10 -28.18 -2.71
N ALA A 83 7.43 -27.12 -3.22
CA ALA A 83 7.34 -25.83 -2.53
C ALA A 83 6.65 -25.96 -1.15
N PHE A 84 5.59 -26.76 -1.04
CA PHE A 84 4.94 -27.02 0.24
C PHE A 84 5.80 -27.81 1.23
N ALA A 85 6.74 -28.63 0.75
CA ALA A 85 7.71 -29.35 1.58
C ALA A 85 8.96 -28.53 1.91
N ASP A 86 9.16 -27.38 1.28
CA ASP A 86 10.35 -26.57 1.39
C ASP A 86 10.32 -25.67 2.64
N ALA A 87 11.17 -25.98 3.62
CA ALA A 87 11.31 -25.21 4.86
C ALA A 87 11.79 -23.77 4.63
N ASP A 88 12.67 -23.54 3.64
CA ASP A 88 13.19 -22.21 3.33
C ASP A 88 12.14 -21.30 2.70
N MET A 89 11.26 -21.86 1.89
CA MET A 89 10.08 -21.15 1.36
C MET A 89 9.17 -20.67 2.50
N TRP A 90 8.84 -21.56 3.45
CA TRP A 90 7.99 -21.20 4.59
C TRP A 90 8.65 -20.19 5.52
N ARG A 91 9.97 -20.32 5.76
CA ARG A 91 10.72 -19.35 6.54
C ARG A 91 10.71 -17.97 5.88
N SER A 92 10.95 -17.90 4.57
CA SER A 92 10.92 -16.64 3.82
C SER A 92 9.54 -16.00 3.79
N LEU A 93 8.49 -16.83 3.71
CA LEU A 93 7.11 -16.38 3.83
C LEU A 93 6.82 -15.83 5.24
N GLY A 94 7.26 -16.54 6.28
CA GLY A 94 7.14 -16.10 7.68
C GLY A 94 7.84 -14.76 7.92
N ASN A 95 9.07 -14.58 7.40
CA ASN A 95 9.81 -13.33 7.46
C ASN A 95 9.05 -12.18 6.79
N THR A 96 8.44 -12.44 5.63
CA THR A 96 7.64 -11.44 4.91
C THR A 96 6.41 -11.01 5.71
N LEU A 97 5.70 -11.96 6.31
CA LEU A 97 4.55 -11.67 7.16
C LEU A 97 4.96 -10.91 8.44
N TYR A 98 6.08 -11.32 9.05
CA TYR A 98 6.65 -10.63 10.20
C TYR A 98 7.04 -9.19 9.85
N PHE A 99 7.79 -8.98 8.76
CA PHE A 99 8.11 -7.64 8.26
C PHE A 99 6.86 -6.81 8.02
N THR A 100 5.85 -7.38 7.38
CA THR A 100 4.58 -6.69 7.08
C THR A 100 3.90 -6.22 8.37
N LEU A 101 3.85 -7.06 9.39
CA LEU A 101 3.25 -6.73 10.67
C LEU A 101 3.99 -5.59 11.38
N ILE A 102 5.32 -5.74 11.54
CA ILE A 102 6.13 -4.79 12.33
C ILE A 102 6.41 -3.48 11.58
N SER A 103 6.28 -3.44 10.24
CA SER A 103 6.40 -2.20 9.47
C SER A 103 5.08 -1.44 9.34
N THR A 104 3.94 -2.15 9.18
CA THR A 104 2.64 -1.51 8.97
C THR A 104 2.20 -0.68 10.17
N VAL A 105 2.39 -1.20 11.39
CA VAL A 105 1.95 -0.50 12.62
C VAL A 105 2.63 0.87 12.77
N PRO A 106 3.97 0.99 12.77
CA PRO A 106 4.61 2.30 12.87
C PRO A 106 4.32 3.20 11.67
N LEU A 107 4.21 2.66 10.44
CA LEU A 107 3.87 3.44 9.26
C LEU A 107 2.47 4.07 9.31
N VAL A 108 1.53 3.42 9.96
CA VAL A 108 0.18 3.95 10.16
C VAL A 108 0.16 4.94 11.33
N VAL A 109 0.70 4.54 12.49
CA VAL A 109 0.60 5.32 13.72
C VAL A 109 1.43 6.61 13.65
N ILE A 110 2.70 6.51 13.22
CA ILE A 110 3.58 7.68 13.14
C ILE A 110 3.11 8.64 12.04
N ALA A 111 2.67 8.12 10.88
CA ALA A 111 2.13 8.95 9.81
C ALA A 111 0.89 9.74 10.27
N LEU A 112 -0.02 9.11 11.01
CA LEU A 112 -1.18 9.76 11.59
C LEU A 112 -0.77 10.86 12.60
N ALA A 113 0.19 10.56 13.48
CA ALA A 113 0.69 11.50 14.46
C ALA A 113 1.34 12.72 13.81
N LEU A 114 2.19 12.51 12.78
CA LEU A 114 2.82 13.57 12.01
C LEU A 114 1.79 14.42 11.25
N ALA A 115 0.78 13.79 10.64
CA ALA A 115 -0.28 14.48 9.93
C ALA A 115 -1.13 15.34 10.88
N ALA A 116 -1.48 14.79 12.04
CA ALA A 116 -2.18 15.55 13.09
C ALA A 116 -1.37 16.75 13.56
N LEU A 117 -0.07 16.57 13.84
CA LEU A 117 0.81 17.63 14.29
C LEU A 117 0.90 18.77 13.26
N VAL A 118 1.10 18.45 11.99
CA VAL A 118 1.18 19.45 10.91
C VAL A 118 -0.17 20.15 10.70
N ASN A 119 -1.29 19.42 10.87
CA ASN A 119 -2.64 19.97 10.72
C ASN A 119 -3.03 20.96 11.85
N MET A 120 -2.36 20.90 13.01
CA MET A 120 -2.59 21.84 14.14
C MET A 120 -2.11 23.27 13.87
N GLY A 121 -1.61 23.58 12.68
CA GLY A 121 -1.24 24.97 12.31
C GLY A 121 0.21 25.33 12.59
N LEU A 122 1.13 24.38 12.51
CA LEU A 122 2.57 24.65 12.65
C LEU A 122 3.02 25.74 11.65
N PRO A 123 3.94 26.64 12.04
CA PRO A 123 4.51 27.61 11.12
C PRO A 123 5.23 26.90 9.98
N ALA A 124 5.21 27.50 8.78
CA ALA A 124 5.86 26.95 7.59
C ALA A 124 5.45 25.51 7.24
N GLN A 125 4.15 25.21 7.26
CA GLN A 125 3.59 23.87 6.99
C GLN A 125 4.14 23.20 5.71
N TRP A 126 4.47 24.00 4.69
CA TRP A 126 5.04 23.49 3.44
C TRP A 126 6.42 22.83 3.64
N LEU A 127 7.25 23.35 4.56
CA LEU A 127 8.54 22.72 4.90
C LEU A 127 8.35 21.37 5.57
N TRP A 128 7.42 21.26 6.52
CA TRP A 128 7.11 20.01 7.17
C TRP A 128 6.57 18.96 6.19
N ARG A 129 5.67 19.38 5.28
CA ARG A 129 5.18 18.50 4.20
C ARG A 129 6.31 18.03 3.30
N LEU A 130 7.19 18.94 2.89
CA LEU A 130 8.33 18.58 2.05
C LEU A 130 9.30 17.66 2.80
N SER A 131 9.64 17.96 4.05
CA SER A 131 10.60 17.17 4.84
C SER A 131 10.13 15.73 5.08
N PHE A 132 8.85 15.53 5.39
CA PHE A 132 8.33 14.18 5.61
C PHE A 132 8.06 13.41 4.32
N PHE A 133 7.79 14.11 3.22
CA PHE A 133 7.51 13.45 1.94
C PHE A 133 8.76 13.24 1.07
N SER A 134 9.77 14.10 1.16
CA SER A 134 10.95 14.05 0.29
C SER A 134 11.71 12.70 0.32
N PRO A 135 11.85 11.98 1.46
CA PRO A 135 12.49 10.68 1.44
C PRO A 135 11.82 9.68 0.50
N PHE A 136 10.49 9.73 0.39
CA PHE A 136 9.72 8.85 -0.47
C PHE A 136 10.04 9.02 -1.97
N LEU A 137 10.57 10.18 -2.38
CA LEU A 137 10.98 10.45 -3.76
C LEU A 137 12.33 9.82 -4.14
N LEU A 138 13.10 9.35 -3.15
CA LEU A 138 14.39 8.72 -3.39
C LEU A 138 14.21 7.29 -3.92
N ALA A 139 15.14 6.85 -4.77
CA ALA A 139 15.15 5.45 -5.20
C ALA A 139 15.45 4.51 -4.03
N SER A 140 14.78 3.35 -3.99
CA SER A 140 14.97 2.33 -2.94
C SER A 140 16.42 1.94 -2.74
N THR A 141 17.17 1.77 -3.83
CA THR A 141 18.59 1.43 -3.80
C THR A 141 19.44 2.48 -3.09
N VAL A 142 19.18 3.78 -3.36
CA VAL A 142 19.93 4.88 -2.72
C VAL A 142 19.67 4.89 -1.22
N VAL A 143 18.41 4.76 -0.81
CA VAL A 143 18.03 4.71 0.61
C VAL A 143 18.66 3.49 1.30
N SER A 144 18.57 2.33 0.67
CA SER A 144 19.12 1.09 1.22
C SER A 144 20.62 1.15 1.43
N LEU A 145 21.39 1.64 0.44
CA LEU A 145 22.84 1.81 0.55
C LEU A 145 23.21 2.87 1.59
N PHE A 146 22.45 3.97 1.66
CA PHE A 146 22.66 5.00 2.67
C PHE A 146 22.46 4.45 4.09
N PHE A 147 21.39 3.70 4.33
CA PHE A 147 21.15 3.07 5.63
C PHE A 147 22.15 1.95 5.92
N ALA A 148 22.56 1.16 4.92
CA ALA A 148 23.61 0.15 5.10
C ALA A 148 24.93 0.78 5.59
N TRP A 149 25.29 1.95 5.03
CA TRP A 149 26.45 2.71 5.53
C TRP A 149 26.21 3.25 6.96
N MET A 150 25.03 3.82 7.27
CA MET A 150 24.71 4.32 8.61
C MET A 150 24.73 3.23 9.68
N TYR A 151 24.39 1.99 9.31
CA TYR A 151 24.40 0.82 10.18
C TYR A 151 25.77 0.12 10.27
N ASN A 152 26.79 0.60 9.54
CA ASN A 152 28.11 -0.01 9.60
C ASN A 152 28.64 -0.03 11.05
N PRO A 153 29.14 -1.18 11.57
CA PRO A 153 29.57 -1.29 12.97
C PRO A 153 30.72 -0.36 13.36
N GLU A 154 31.64 -0.07 12.44
CA GLU A 154 32.86 0.67 12.70
C GLU A 154 32.76 2.16 12.32
N LEU A 155 32.15 2.45 11.16
CA LEU A 155 32.12 3.78 10.56
C LEU A 155 30.72 4.37 10.49
N GLY A 156 29.70 3.67 10.97
CA GLY A 156 28.32 4.06 10.84
C GLY A 156 27.89 5.07 11.90
N LEU A 157 27.08 6.03 11.45
CA LEU A 157 26.57 7.12 12.30
C LEU A 157 25.81 6.63 13.54
N PHE A 158 25.05 5.55 13.43
CA PHE A 158 24.23 5.08 14.56
C PHE A 158 25.09 4.56 15.71
N ASN A 159 26.14 3.79 15.42
CA ASN A 159 27.04 3.30 16.45
C ASN A 159 27.92 4.42 17.03
N ASP A 160 28.31 5.42 16.24
CA ASP A 160 29.00 6.61 16.77
C ASP A 160 28.10 7.39 17.75
N LEU A 161 26.82 7.55 17.44
CA LEU A 161 25.86 8.19 18.35
C LEU A 161 25.63 7.35 19.63
N LEU A 162 25.53 6.02 19.51
CA LEU A 162 25.37 5.12 20.65
C LEU A 162 26.60 5.16 21.57
N ALA A 163 27.80 5.20 21.00
CA ALA A 163 29.06 5.31 21.76
C ALA A 163 29.11 6.59 22.59
N LYS A 164 28.60 7.73 22.07
CA LYS A 164 28.55 9.01 22.81
C LYS A 164 27.68 8.97 24.07
N VAL A 165 26.70 8.06 24.11
CA VAL A 165 25.82 7.86 25.29
C VAL A 165 26.22 6.62 26.09
N GLY A 166 27.38 6.00 25.79
CA GLY A 166 27.92 4.86 26.52
C GLY A 166 27.26 3.52 26.22
N ILE A 167 26.51 3.41 25.10
CA ILE A 167 25.89 2.16 24.66
C ILE A 167 26.87 1.42 23.75
N PRO A 168 27.09 0.10 23.96
CA PRO A 168 28.00 -0.68 23.11
C PRO A 168 27.50 -0.74 21.66
N PRO A 169 28.40 -0.92 20.68
CA PRO A 169 28.02 -0.97 19.27
C PRO A 169 27.08 -2.15 19.00
N VAL A 170 26.08 -1.89 18.18
CA VAL A 170 25.06 -2.86 17.74
C VAL A 170 25.44 -3.37 16.36
N ALA A 171 25.38 -4.69 16.17
CA ALA A 171 25.58 -5.33 14.86
C ALA A 171 24.29 -5.28 14.03
N TRP A 172 23.85 -4.08 13.65
CA TRP A 172 22.53 -3.78 13.07
C TRP A 172 22.09 -4.73 11.96
N LEU A 173 23.00 -5.09 11.03
CA LEU A 173 22.68 -5.93 9.88
C LEU A 173 23.21 -7.36 10.01
N ASN A 174 24.06 -7.60 11.01
CA ASN A 174 24.76 -8.87 11.19
C ASN A 174 24.23 -9.71 12.36
N ASP A 175 23.31 -9.17 13.16
CA ASP A 175 22.61 -9.90 14.23
C ASP A 175 21.22 -10.33 13.76
N PRO A 176 20.88 -11.64 13.74
CA PRO A 176 19.56 -12.12 13.34
C PRO A 176 18.39 -11.51 14.11
N ALA A 177 18.60 -11.14 15.38
CA ALA A 177 17.56 -10.55 16.23
C ALA A 177 17.26 -9.08 15.88
N VAL A 178 18.25 -8.37 15.31
CA VAL A 178 18.19 -6.92 15.06
C VAL A 178 17.99 -6.59 13.58
N ALA A 179 18.53 -7.42 12.68
CA ALA A 179 18.59 -7.10 11.26
C ALA A 179 17.21 -6.76 10.63
N MET A 180 16.16 -7.49 10.98
CA MET A 180 14.81 -7.19 10.46
C MET A 180 14.31 -5.82 10.96
N TRP A 181 14.57 -5.45 12.21
CA TRP A 181 14.23 -4.14 12.76
C TRP A 181 14.99 -3.01 12.10
N ALA A 182 16.27 -3.21 11.79
CA ALA A 182 17.08 -2.24 11.04
C ALA A 182 16.49 -1.97 9.66
N VAL A 183 16.06 -3.00 8.92
CA VAL A 183 15.36 -2.86 7.64
C VAL A 183 14.03 -2.13 7.82
N VAL A 184 13.26 -2.45 8.86
CA VAL A 184 11.97 -1.77 9.15
C VAL A 184 12.18 -0.30 9.44
N ILE A 185 13.17 0.08 10.26
CA ILE A 185 13.45 1.49 10.58
C ILE A 185 13.77 2.27 9.29
N ALA A 186 14.63 1.74 8.43
CA ALA A 186 14.96 2.34 7.13
C ALA A 186 13.71 2.48 6.25
N THR A 187 12.88 1.44 6.18
CA THR A 187 11.64 1.45 5.39
C THR A 187 10.64 2.46 5.92
N VAL A 188 10.45 2.54 7.24
CA VAL A 188 9.55 3.51 7.88
C VAL A 188 9.98 4.93 7.56
N TRP A 189 11.25 5.24 7.76
CA TRP A 189 11.79 6.57 7.43
C TRP A 189 11.58 6.94 5.96
N TRP A 190 11.81 5.99 5.06
CA TRP A 190 11.69 6.20 3.63
C TRP A 190 10.25 6.39 3.17
N THR A 191 9.31 5.54 3.63
CA THR A 191 7.98 5.42 3.02
C THR A 191 6.86 6.11 3.81
N ILE A 192 7.14 6.60 5.02
CA ILE A 192 6.14 7.23 5.89
C ILE A 192 5.43 8.43 5.25
N GLY A 193 6.15 9.16 4.38
CA GLY A 193 5.65 10.38 3.75
C GLY A 193 4.40 10.17 2.90
N PHE A 194 4.26 9.02 2.26
CA PHE A 194 3.06 8.69 1.49
C PHE A 194 1.82 8.57 2.38
N ASN A 195 1.90 7.80 3.46
CA ASN A 195 0.82 7.64 4.42
C ASN A 195 0.50 8.95 5.15
N PHE A 196 1.53 9.73 5.48
CA PHE A 196 1.41 11.07 6.06
C PHE A 196 0.58 12.00 5.18
N LEU A 197 0.84 12.06 3.86
CA LEU A 197 0.06 12.91 2.95
C LEU A 197 -1.39 12.45 2.83
N LEU A 198 -1.66 11.15 2.81
CA LEU A 198 -3.03 10.63 2.78
C LEU A 198 -3.81 11.03 4.05
N TYR A 199 -3.20 10.90 5.22
CA TYR A 199 -3.81 11.35 6.47
C TYR A 199 -4.00 12.86 6.51
N LEU A 200 -3.02 13.62 6.07
CA LEU A 200 -3.10 15.08 6.06
C LEU A 200 -4.22 15.58 5.15
N ALA A 201 -4.35 14.99 3.95
CA ALA A 201 -5.44 15.29 3.04
C ALA A 201 -6.81 14.94 3.64
N ALA A 202 -6.93 13.80 4.31
CA ALA A 202 -8.17 13.40 4.98
C ALA A 202 -8.53 14.35 6.14
N LEU A 203 -7.55 14.76 6.96
CA LEU A 203 -7.76 15.74 8.03
C LEU A 203 -8.25 17.08 7.51
N GLN A 204 -7.71 17.54 6.37
CA GLN A 204 -8.11 18.81 5.74
C GLN A 204 -9.51 18.77 5.10
N ASN A 205 -10.06 17.58 4.85
CA ASN A 205 -11.42 17.42 4.34
C ASN A 205 -12.49 17.42 5.45
N ILE A 206 -12.10 17.40 6.72
CA ILE A 206 -13.06 17.47 7.83
C ILE A 206 -13.61 18.90 7.92
N PRO A 207 -14.96 19.09 7.86
CA PRO A 207 -15.55 20.42 7.92
C PRO A 207 -15.19 21.17 9.20
N GLN A 208 -14.72 22.42 9.04
CA GLN A 208 -14.28 23.24 10.17
C GLN A 208 -15.39 23.51 11.20
N GLN A 209 -16.64 23.47 10.79
CA GLN A 209 -17.82 23.64 11.65
C GLN A 209 -17.84 22.65 12.83
N HIS A 210 -17.32 21.43 12.65
CA HIS A 210 -17.23 20.45 13.74
C HIS A 210 -16.26 20.90 14.84
N TYR A 211 -15.14 21.52 14.46
CA TYR A 211 -14.15 22.03 15.40
C TYR A 211 -14.62 23.31 16.08
N GLU A 212 -15.32 24.18 15.36
CA GLU A 212 -15.90 25.42 15.90
C GLU A 212 -16.99 25.11 16.95
N ALA A 213 -17.90 24.19 16.65
CA ALA A 213 -18.92 23.74 17.60
C ALA A 213 -18.30 23.15 18.87
N ALA A 214 -17.31 22.28 18.72
CA ALA A 214 -16.62 21.68 19.86
C ALA A 214 -15.84 22.71 20.70
N SER A 215 -15.33 23.78 20.06
CA SER A 215 -14.63 24.86 20.76
C SER A 215 -15.62 25.68 21.62
N LEU A 216 -16.85 25.88 21.16
CA LEU A 216 -17.93 26.52 21.96
C LEU A 216 -18.29 25.68 23.18
N ASP A 217 -18.20 24.33 23.08
CA ASP A 217 -18.37 23.40 24.19
C ASP A 217 -17.12 23.27 25.10
N GLY A 218 -16.07 24.08 24.87
CA GLY A 218 -14.86 24.09 25.67
C GLY A 218 -13.89 22.93 25.38
N ALA A 219 -14.01 22.23 24.23
CA ALA A 219 -13.12 21.14 23.86
C ALA A 219 -11.76 21.67 23.39
N GLY A 220 -10.69 21.37 24.12
CA GLY A 220 -9.30 21.63 23.70
C GLY A 220 -8.85 20.75 22.54
N GLY A 221 -7.71 21.06 21.90
CA GLY A 221 -7.21 20.41 20.69
C GLY A 221 -7.06 18.88 20.78
N TRP A 222 -6.58 18.35 21.89
CA TRP A 222 -6.51 16.90 22.13
C TRP A 222 -7.89 16.24 22.14
N ARG A 223 -8.87 16.88 22.84
CA ARG A 223 -10.24 16.36 22.86
C ARG A 223 -10.88 16.40 21.49
N GLN A 224 -10.67 17.47 20.71
CA GLN A 224 -11.10 17.57 19.31
C GLN A 224 -10.46 16.48 18.44
N PHE A 225 -9.16 16.22 18.60
CA PHE A 225 -8.48 15.16 17.84
C PHE A 225 -9.09 13.78 18.13
N PHE A 226 -9.22 13.37 19.37
CA PHE A 226 -9.73 12.04 19.72
C PHE A 226 -11.24 11.86 19.48
N SER A 227 -12.04 12.94 19.65
CA SER A 227 -13.50 12.85 19.57
C SER A 227 -14.05 13.20 18.17
N ILE A 228 -13.32 13.97 17.36
CA ILE A 228 -13.76 14.42 16.02
C ILE A 228 -12.86 13.85 14.94
N SER A 229 -11.55 14.16 14.98
CA SER A 229 -10.64 13.81 13.89
C SER A 229 -10.44 12.30 13.75
N LEU A 230 -10.06 11.62 14.83
CA LEU A 230 -9.73 10.21 14.82
C LEU A 230 -10.90 9.30 14.38
N PRO A 231 -12.14 9.50 14.86
CA PRO A 231 -13.28 8.72 14.37
C PRO A 231 -13.58 8.94 12.88
N GLN A 232 -13.47 10.20 12.40
CA GLN A 232 -13.71 10.52 10.99
C GLN A 232 -12.61 10.01 10.06
N LEU A 233 -11.40 9.79 10.55
CA LEU A 233 -10.30 9.17 9.82
C LEU A 233 -10.43 7.65 9.69
N GLY A 234 -11.41 7.03 10.34
CA GLY A 234 -11.60 5.57 10.32
C GLY A 234 -11.54 4.96 8.91
N PRO A 235 -12.37 5.43 7.95
CA PRO A 235 -12.33 4.92 6.56
C PRO A 235 -10.98 5.11 5.87
N THR A 236 -10.36 6.27 6.06
CA THR A 236 -9.02 6.56 5.50
C THR A 236 -7.95 5.67 6.12
N THR A 237 -7.99 5.45 7.43
CA THR A 237 -7.06 4.54 8.12
C THR A 237 -7.17 3.12 7.59
N VAL A 238 -8.37 2.63 7.39
CA VAL A 238 -8.59 1.30 6.79
C VAL A 238 -7.98 1.22 5.39
N MET A 239 -8.20 2.24 4.55
CA MET A 239 -7.62 2.29 3.20
C MET A 239 -6.08 2.29 3.27
N ILE A 240 -5.48 3.11 4.15
CA ILE A 240 -4.03 3.18 4.33
C ILE A 240 -3.46 1.83 4.79
N VAL A 241 -4.11 1.18 5.75
CA VAL A 241 -3.69 -0.15 6.25
C VAL A 241 -3.73 -1.19 5.12
N ILE A 242 -4.78 -1.19 4.28
CA ILE A 242 -4.88 -2.10 3.14
C ILE A 242 -3.71 -1.88 2.16
N LEU A 243 -3.49 -0.63 1.76
CA LEU A 243 -2.41 -0.27 0.84
C LEU A 243 -1.04 -0.62 1.42
N GLN A 244 -0.83 -0.35 2.72
CA GLN A 244 0.42 -0.61 3.40
C GLN A 244 0.73 -2.11 3.52
N ILE A 245 -0.25 -2.94 3.89
CA ILE A 245 -0.08 -4.40 3.94
C ILE A 245 0.30 -4.94 2.55
N LEU A 246 -0.42 -4.53 1.50
CA LEU A 246 -0.12 -4.96 0.13
C LEU A 246 1.27 -4.48 -0.37
N ALA A 247 1.72 -3.30 0.06
CA ALA A 247 3.05 -2.80 -0.26
C ALA A 247 4.14 -3.59 0.51
N SER A 248 3.96 -3.80 1.81
CA SER A 248 4.91 -4.49 2.68
C SER A 248 5.08 -5.97 2.33
N LEU A 249 4.02 -6.66 1.88
CA LEU A 249 4.10 -8.04 1.40
C LEU A 249 5.07 -8.20 0.23
N LYS A 250 5.23 -7.18 -0.59
CA LYS A 250 6.12 -7.19 -1.77
C LYS A 250 7.53 -6.66 -1.49
N VAL A 251 7.94 -6.60 -0.22
CA VAL A 251 9.28 -6.13 0.15
C VAL A 251 10.36 -6.99 -0.49
N PHE A 252 11.29 -6.34 -1.18
CA PHE A 252 12.44 -6.97 -1.83
C PHE A 252 13.68 -6.10 -1.77
N ASP A 253 13.63 -4.90 -2.39
CA ASP A 253 14.79 -4.04 -2.63
C ASP A 253 15.58 -3.74 -1.36
N GLN A 254 14.91 -3.33 -0.27
CA GLN A 254 15.56 -2.97 0.98
C GLN A 254 16.30 -4.16 1.60
N ILE A 255 15.64 -5.32 1.64
CA ILE A 255 16.22 -6.53 2.21
C ILE A 255 17.41 -6.99 1.36
N TYR A 256 17.22 -7.03 0.03
CA TYR A 256 18.26 -7.47 -0.89
C TYR A 256 19.49 -6.58 -0.87
N GLN A 257 19.31 -5.25 -0.80
CA GLN A 257 20.40 -4.28 -0.80
C GLN A 257 21.11 -4.13 0.55
N MET A 258 20.40 -4.30 1.67
CA MET A 258 20.95 -4.04 3.00
C MET A 258 21.54 -5.29 3.65
N THR A 259 20.89 -6.45 3.48
CA THR A 259 21.22 -7.67 4.21
C THR A 259 21.44 -8.89 3.31
N GLU A 260 21.12 -8.80 2.02
CA GLU A 260 21.08 -9.95 1.11
C GLU A 260 20.24 -11.13 1.68
N GLY A 261 19.22 -10.81 2.50
CA GLY A 261 18.42 -11.81 3.20
C GLY A 261 19.04 -12.36 4.50
N GLY A 262 20.28 -11.92 4.82
CA GLY A 262 21.03 -12.38 6.00
C GLY A 262 20.62 -11.68 7.31
N PRO A 263 21.33 -12.03 8.41
CA PRO A 263 22.22 -13.17 8.54
C PRO A 263 21.49 -14.52 8.60
N GLY A 264 22.04 -15.52 7.93
CA GLY A 264 21.48 -16.88 7.95
C GLY A 264 20.04 -17.02 7.48
N GLY A 265 19.55 -16.16 6.57
CA GLY A 265 18.19 -16.14 6.07
C GLY A 265 17.18 -15.47 7.02
N ALA A 266 17.61 -14.74 8.06
CA ALA A 266 16.72 -14.14 9.06
C ALA A 266 15.85 -13.00 8.50
N THR A 267 16.30 -12.33 7.45
CA THR A 267 15.54 -11.25 6.79
C THR A 267 15.02 -11.63 5.42
N ARG A 268 15.43 -12.79 4.85
CA ARG A 268 15.07 -13.19 3.49
C ARG A 268 13.56 -13.18 3.27
N SER A 269 13.10 -12.32 2.37
CA SER A 269 11.68 -12.25 2.00
C SER A 269 11.31 -13.34 1.00
N ILE A 270 10.00 -13.63 0.90
CA ILE A 270 9.50 -14.60 -0.09
C ILE A 270 9.78 -14.12 -1.54
N VAL A 271 9.73 -12.81 -1.81
CA VAL A 271 10.05 -12.26 -3.14
C VAL A 271 11.53 -12.46 -3.46
N GLN A 272 12.42 -12.29 -2.48
CA GLN A 272 13.83 -12.60 -2.64
C GLN A 272 14.05 -14.09 -2.88
N TYR A 273 13.38 -14.96 -2.14
CA TYR A 273 13.47 -16.40 -2.34
C TYR A 273 13.01 -16.83 -3.73
N ILE A 274 11.90 -16.25 -4.24
CA ILE A 274 11.45 -16.44 -5.62
C ILE A 274 12.51 -16.03 -6.63
N PHE A 275 13.14 -14.87 -6.41
CA PHE A 275 14.21 -14.37 -7.27
C PHE A 275 15.43 -15.30 -7.26
N GLU A 276 15.89 -15.69 -6.08
CA GLU A 276 17.03 -16.63 -5.92
C GLU A 276 16.76 -17.98 -6.58
N ALA A 277 15.61 -18.58 -6.32
CA ALA A 277 15.23 -19.87 -6.91
C ALA A 277 15.17 -19.81 -8.45
N GLY A 278 14.62 -18.71 -9.00
CA GLY A 278 14.43 -18.55 -10.44
C GLY A 278 15.71 -18.20 -11.18
N PHE A 279 16.44 -17.19 -10.70
CA PHE A 279 17.56 -16.57 -11.44
C PHE A 279 18.93 -17.06 -10.97
N THR A 280 19.14 -17.27 -9.69
CA THR A 280 20.40 -17.79 -9.15
C THR A 280 20.41 -19.31 -9.14
N GLY A 281 19.28 -19.93 -8.78
CA GLY A 281 19.10 -21.37 -8.80
C GLY A 281 18.69 -21.94 -10.17
N TYR A 282 18.44 -21.06 -11.15
CA TYR A 282 18.07 -21.41 -12.53
C TYR A 282 16.78 -22.23 -12.68
N ARG A 283 15.92 -22.27 -11.63
CA ARG A 283 14.71 -23.12 -11.55
C ARG A 283 13.43 -22.30 -11.82
N LEU A 284 13.24 -21.87 -13.08
CA LEU A 284 12.10 -20.98 -13.45
C LEU A 284 10.74 -21.62 -13.15
N GLY A 285 10.53 -22.90 -13.42
CA GLY A 285 9.26 -23.57 -13.14
C GLY A 285 8.94 -23.59 -11.64
N TYR A 286 9.91 -23.87 -10.80
CA TYR A 286 9.78 -23.87 -9.35
C TYR A 286 9.52 -22.45 -8.81
N SER A 287 10.30 -21.48 -9.25
CA SER A 287 10.12 -20.06 -8.89
C SER A 287 8.72 -19.56 -9.29
N ALA A 288 8.24 -19.94 -10.47
CA ALA A 288 6.87 -19.63 -10.90
C ALA A 288 5.83 -20.26 -9.97
N ALA A 289 5.99 -21.51 -9.55
CA ALA A 289 5.06 -22.16 -8.63
C ALA A 289 4.98 -21.44 -7.28
N ILE A 290 6.13 -21.07 -6.69
CA ILE A 290 6.16 -20.28 -5.45
C ILE A 290 5.49 -18.91 -5.66
N SER A 291 5.73 -18.26 -6.80
CA SER A 291 5.08 -16.99 -7.14
C SER A 291 3.55 -17.10 -7.15
N TYR A 292 3.01 -18.20 -7.68
CA TYR A 292 1.55 -18.44 -7.68
C TYR A 292 1.00 -18.78 -6.30
N ILE A 293 1.74 -19.52 -5.47
CA ILE A 293 1.38 -19.74 -4.06
C ILE A 293 1.29 -18.39 -3.34
N PHE A 294 2.32 -17.56 -3.50
CA PHE A 294 2.36 -16.24 -2.88
C PHE A 294 1.29 -15.28 -3.42
N PHE A 295 1.03 -15.29 -4.72
CA PHE A 295 -0.07 -14.54 -5.32
C PHE A 295 -1.42 -14.96 -4.73
N GLY A 296 -1.66 -16.26 -4.56
CA GLY A 296 -2.86 -16.78 -3.90
C GLY A 296 -3.00 -16.26 -2.47
N LEU A 297 -1.92 -16.23 -1.71
CA LEU A 297 -1.91 -15.67 -0.35
C LEU A 297 -2.26 -14.17 -0.35
N ILE A 298 -1.63 -13.38 -1.22
CA ILE A 298 -1.94 -11.94 -1.35
C ILE A 298 -3.41 -11.74 -1.69
N LEU A 299 -3.95 -12.53 -2.61
CA LEU A 299 -5.36 -12.46 -3.00
C LEU A 299 -6.28 -12.78 -1.83
N LEU A 300 -5.97 -13.81 -1.04
CA LEU A 300 -6.74 -14.17 0.15
C LEU A 300 -6.71 -13.04 1.20
N ILE A 301 -5.54 -12.45 1.44
CA ILE A 301 -5.41 -11.30 2.36
C ILE A 301 -6.23 -10.10 1.84
N ALA A 302 -6.13 -9.77 0.55
CA ALA A 302 -6.87 -8.67 -0.06
C ALA A 302 -8.40 -8.89 0.03
N LEU A 303 -8.88 -10.10 -0.26
CA LEU A 303 -10.29 -10.45 -0.13
C LEU A 303 -10.75 -10.35 1.33
N ALA A 304 -9.98 -10.88 2.28
CA ALA A 304 -10.29 -10.79 3.71
C ALA A 304 -10.41 -9.32 4.17
N GLN A 305 -9.52 -8.45 3.69
CA GLN A 305 -9.58 -7.01 3.98
C GLN A 305 -10.85 -6.36 3.41
N VAL A 306 -11.22 -6.67 2.15
CA VAL A 306 -12.45 -6.15 1.53
C VAL A 306 -13.70 -6.61 2.28
N PHE A 307 -13.76 -7.88 2.69
CA PHE A 307 -14.89 -8.39 3.47
C PHE A 307 -14.97 -7.77 4.88
N ALA A 308 -13.84 -7.57 5.53
CA ALA A 308 -13.80 -6.93 6.85
C ALA A 308 -14.27 -5.46 6.80
N THR A 309 -13.98 -4.75 5.70
CA THR A 309 -14.41 -3.35 5.53
C THR A 309 -15.89 -3.23 5.21
N ARG A 310 -16.45 -4.11 4.39
CA ARG A 310 -17.88 -4.11 4.05
C ARG A 310 -18.79 -4.26 5.27
N LYS A 311 -18.38 -5.08 6.26
CA LYS A 311 -19.14 -5.25 7.51
C LYS A 311 -19.16 -4.02 8.42
N ARG A 312 -18.26 -3.06 8.24
CA ARG A 312 -18.22 -1.82 9.05
C ARG A 312 -19.01 -0.66 8.43
N SER A 313 -19.39 -0.77 7.16
CA SER A 313 -20.17 0.25 6.44
C SER A 313 -21.65 -0.12 6.29
N ALA A 314 -22.07 -1.28 6.76
CA ALA A 314 -23.46 -1.72 6.91
C ALA A 314 -23.87 -1.66 8.38
#